data_ff0795c021965d48763d8c8cf9ab5c5e
#
_entry.id   ff0795c021965d48763d8c8cf9ab5c5e
#
_cell.length_a   1.000
_cell.length_b   1.000
_cell.length_c   1.000
_cell.angle_alpha   90.00
_cell.angle_beta   90.00
_cell.angle_gamma   90.00
#
_symmetry.space_group_name_H-M   'P 1'
#
loop_
_entity.id
_entity.type
_entity.pdbx_description
1 polymer ?
#
loop_
_entity_poly.entity_id
_entity_poly.type
_entity_poly.pdbx_seq_one_letter_code
_entity_poly.pdbx_strand_id
1 'polypeptide(L)'
;LGIAVPRRGQLIRVLYCEIGRILSHLLNVTTQAMDVGALTPPLWGFEEREKLMVFHERASGSRMHAAYFRVGGVHQDLPPQLIEDIWNWCDPFLKVCDDLEALLTDNRIFKQRNVDIGVISLEDAWKWGFSGVMVRGSGAAWDLRKAQPYECYAEMDFDIPIGKNGDCYDRYCIRVEEMRQSVRIMKQCIEKLRVADGQGPVVVDDNKITPPRRGEM
;
A
#
# COMPACT_ATOMS: atom_id res chain seq x y z
N LEU A 1 6.99 8.89 21.14
CA LEU A 1 7.62 8.12 22.21
C LEU A 1 9.17 8.16 22.13
N GLY A 2 9.75 8.62 21.02
CA GLY A 2 11.21 8.66 20.84
C GLY A 2 11.90 7.30 20.77
N ILE A 3 11.16 6.23 20.45
CA ILE A 3 11.67 4.86 20.43
C ILE A 3 12.19 4.54 19.03
N ALA A 4 13.45 4.10 18.95
CA ALA A 4 14.02 3.61 17.70
C ALA A 4 13.58 2.16 17.44
N VAL A 5 12.80 1.95 16.40
CA VAL A 5 12.40 0.60 15.97
C VAL A 5 13.59 -0.13 15.35
N PRO A 6 13.86 -1.39 15.71
CA PRO A 6 14.93 -2.18 15.11
C PRO A 6 14.77 -2.29 13.58
N ARG A 7 15.88 -2.33 12.85
CA ARG A 7 15.93 -2.32 11.39
C ARG A 7 15.03 -3.37 10.74
N ARG A 8 15.11 -4.62 11.22
CA ARG A 8 14.27 -5.70 10.73
C ARG A 8 12.79 -5.41 10.92
N GLY A 9 12.41 -4.85 12.08
CA GLY A 9 11.05 -4.42 12.36
C GLY A 9 10.56 -3.33 11.41
N GLN A 10 11.41 -2.34 11.07
CA GLN A 10 11.08 -1.29 10.10
C GLN A 10 10.81 -1.87 8.70
N LEU A 11 11.67 -2.76 8.21
CA LEU A 11 11.50 -3.41 6.90
C LEU A 11 10.20 -4.23 6.83
N ILE A 12 9.88 -4.98 7.87
CA ILE A 12 8.64 -5.75 7.97
C ILE A 12 7.43 -4.81 7.98
N ARG A 13 7.48 -3.70 8.71
CA ARG A 13 6.40 -2.72 8.75
C ARG A 13 6.16 -2.11 7.36
N VAL A 14 7.19 -1.70 6.66
CA VAL A 14 7.07 -1.17 5.29
C VAL A 14 6.48 -2.23 4.36
N LEU A 15 6.95 -3.48 4.40
CA LEU A 15 6.41 -4.58 3.61
C LEU A 15 4.90 -4.74 3.82
N TYR A 16 4.45 -4.77 5.08
CA TYR A 16 3.02 -4.93 5.40
C TYR A 16 2.20 -3.66 5.18
N CYS A 17 2.79 -2.47 5.22
CA CYS A 17 2.13 -1.24 4.77
C CYS A 17 1.81 -1.30 3.27
N GLU A 18 2.72 -1.80 2.45
CA GLU A 18 2.49 -1.91 1.01
C GLU A 18 1.53 -3.06 0.66
N ILE A 19 1.55 -4.19 1.37
CA ILE A 19 0.50 -5.22 1.28
C ILE A 19 -0.87 -4.62 1.59
N GLY A 20 -0.98 -3.84 2.66
CA GLY A 20 -2.22 -3.15 3.04
C GLY A 20 -2.68 -2.14 1.98
N ARG A 21 -1.74 -1.43 1.33
CA ARG A 21 -2.04 -0.53 0.21
C ARG A 21 -2.62 -1.29 -0.98
N ILE A 22 -2.01 -2.40 -1.38
CA ILE A 22 -2.51 -3.23 -2.48
C ILE A 22 -3.91 -3.78 -2.15
N LEU A 23 -4.12 -4.27 -0.92
CA LEU A 23 -5.42 -4.72 -0.46
C LEU A 23 -6.50 -3.62 -0.60
N SER A 24 -6.18 -2.40 -0.19
CA SER A 24 -7.08 -1.24 -0.30
C SER A 24 -7.34 -0.86 -1.76
N HIS A 25 -6.31 -0.82 -2.58
CA HIS A 25 -6.44 -0.42 -4.00
C HIS A 25 -7.18 -1.46 -4.82
N LEU A 26 -6.94 -2.75 -4.60
CA LEU A 26 -7.73 -3.82 -5.23
C LEU A 26 -9.21 -3.71 -4.90
N LEU A 27 -9.54 -3.48 -3.63
CA LEU A 27 -10.93 -3.25 -3.24
C LEU A 27 -11.52 -2.07 -4.00
N ASN A 28 -10.86 -0.91 -3.98
CA ASN A 28 -11.37 0.31 -4.59
C ASN A 28 -11.51 0.20 -6.12
N VAL A 29 -10.45 -0.24 -6.82
CA VAL A 29 -10.44 -0.35 -8.29
C VAL A 29 -11.51 -1.30 -8.78
N THR A 30 -11.65 -2.46 -8.14
CA THR A 30 -12.58 -3.50 -8.59
C THR A 30 -14.04 -3.15 -8.27
N THR A 31 -14.32 -2.52 -7.12
CA THR A 31 -15.66 -2.04 -6.79
C THR A 31 -16.06 -0.83 -7.64
N GLN A 32 -15.14 0.07 -7.99
CA GLN A 32 -15.40 1.13 -8.95
C GLN A 32 -15.79 0.55 -10.32
N ALA A 33 -15.10 -0.49 -10.78
CA ALA A 33 -15.46 -1.19 -12.00
C ALA A 33 -16.86 -1.83 -11.91
N MET A 34 -17.18 -2.43 -10.77
CA MET A 34 -18.51 -3.01 -10.51
C MET A 34 -19.62 -1.95 -10.54
N ASP A 35 -19.38 -0.79 -9.96
CA ASP A 35 -20.36 0.33 -9.91
C ASP A 35 -20.67 0.87 -11.32
N VAL A 36 -19.74 0.78 -12.25
CA VAL A 36 -19.99 1.13 -13.66
C VAL A 36 -20.45 -0.06 -14.50
N GLY A 37 -20.66 -1.24 -13.90
CA GLY A 37 -21.28 -2.40 -14.51
C GLY A 37 -20.36 -3.55 -14.88
N ALA A 38 -19.05 -3.48 -14.61
CA ALA A 38 -18.10 -4.55 -14.86
C ALA A 38 -18.01 -5.49 -13.65
N LEU A 39 -18.72 -6.62 -13.67
CA LEU A 39 -18.83 -7.55 -12.56
C LEU A 39 -17.63 -8.51 -12.41
N THR A 40 -16.84 -8.72 -13.45
CA THR A 40 -15.69 -9.65 -13.45
C THR A 40 -14.50 -9.14 -12.63
N PRO A 41 -14.09 -7.86 -12.71
CA PRO A 41 -12.94 -7.34 -11.94
C PRO A 41 -12.98 -7.60 -10.43
N PRO A 42 -14.12 -7.48 -9.73
CA PRO A 42 -14.21 -7.86 -8.32
C PRO A 42 -13.82 -9.30 -8.04
N LEU A 43 -14.20 -10.24 -8.92
CA LEU A 43 -13.87 -11.65 -8.72
C LEU A 43 -12.34 -11.87 -8.80
N TRP A 44 -11.68 -11.29 -9.80
CA TRP A 44 -10.22 -11.38 -9.95
C TRP A 44 -9.47 -10.66 -8.82
N GLY A 45 -9.89 -9.44 -8.51
CA GLY A 45 -9.24 -8.67 -7.44
C GLY A 45 -9.41 -9.31 -6.07
N PHE A 46 -10.56 -9.92 -5.77
CA PHE A 46 -10.78 -10.58 -4.49
C PHE A 46 -10.04 -11.92 -4.37
N GLU A 47 -9.78 -12.61 -5.47
CA GLU A 47 -8.87 -13.76 -5.48
C GLU A 47 -7.45 -13.36 -5.01
N GLU A 48 -6.92 -12.26 -5.53
CA GLU A 48 -5.61 -11.75 -5.09
C GLU A 48 -5.64 -11.22 -3.66
N ARG A 49 -6.72 -10.55 -3.27
CA ARG A 49 -6.92 -10.12 -1.88
C ARG A 49 -6.93 -11.29 -0.91
N GLU A 50 -7.51 -12.42 -1.29
CA GLU A 50 -7.51 -13.64 -0.47
C GLU A 50 -6.08 -14.12 -0.20
N LYS A 51 -5.23 -14.17 -1.23
CA LYS A 51 -3.82 -14.53 -1.08
C LYS A 51 -3.07 -13.60 -0.10
N LEU A 52 -3.29 -12.29 -0.22
CA LEU A 52 -2.71 -11.30 0.68
C LEU A 52 -3.23 -11.40 2.12
N MET A 53 -4.51 -11.74 2.31
CA MET A 53 -5.07 -11.98 3.64
C MET A 53 -4.47 -13.22 4.31
N VAL A 54 -4.13 -14.25 3.54
CA VAL A 54 -3.37 -15.41 4.05
C VAL A 54 -1.97 -15.00 4.53
N PHE A 55 -1.31 -14.04 3.86
CA PHE A 55 -0.04 -13.50 4.36
C PHE A 55 -0.19 -12.77 5.69
N HIS A 56 -1.27 -12.00 5.87
CA HIS A 56 -1.59 -11.40 7.17
C HIS A 56 -1.86 -12.44 8.25
N GLU A 57 -2.62 -13.48 7.94
CA GLU A 57 -2.93 -14.56 8.88
C GLU A 57 -1.66 -15.28 9.35
N ARG A 58 -0.76 -15.62 8.42
CA ARG A 58 0.50 -16.30 8.73
C ARG A 58 1.46 -15.46 9.56
N ALA A 59 1.41 -14.13 9.44
CA ALA A 59 2.24 -13.21 10.21
C ALA A 59 1.65 -12.85 11.58
N SER A 60 0.33 -12.75 11.69
CA SER A 60 -0.34 -12.17 12.86
C SER A 60 -1.40 -13.08 13.50
N GLY A 61 -1.79 -14.15 12.83
CA GLY A 61 -2.92 -15.00 13.23
C GLY A 61 -4.30 -14.44 12.84
N SER A 62 -4.36 -13.27 12.19
CA SER A 62 -5.62 -12.65 11.78
C SER A 62 -5.57 -12.23 10.30
N ARG A 63 -6.64 -12.52 9.56
CA ARG A 63 -6.75 -12.25 8.12
C ARG A 63 -6.95 -10.76 7.78
N MET A 64 -7.77 -10.05 8.55
CA MET A 64 -8.15 -8.67 8.26
C MET A 64 -7.70 -7.70 9.35
N HIS A 65 -8.15 -7.87 10.57
CA HIS A 65 -7.86 -6.96 11.68
C HIS A 65 -6.57 -7.41 12.40
N ALA A 66 -5.48 -7.42 11.66
CA ALA A 66 -4.19 -7.85 12.17
C ALA A 66 -3.58 -6.81 13.10
N ALA A 67 -3.50 -7.10 14.40
CA ALA A 67 -2.79 -6.28 15.37
C ALA A 67 -1.28 -6.63 15.35
N TYR A 68 -0.68 -6.60 14.15
CA TYR A 68 0.69 -7.04 13.93
C TYR A 68 1.72 -5.99 14.30
N PHE A 69 1.45 -4.72 13.97
CA PHE A 69 2.31 -3.60 14.36
C PHE A 69 2.13 -3.30 15.84
N ARG A 70 3.26 -3.18 16.55
CA ARG A 70 3.29 -2.88 17.96
C ARG A 70 4.16 -1.65 18.22
N VAL A 71 3.97 -1.00 19.35
CA VAL A 71 4.89 0.05 19.79
C VAL A 71 6.29 -0.57 19.93
N GLY A 72 7.26 0.01 19.25
CA GLY A 72 8.64 -0.48 19.23
C GLY A 72 8.95 -1.55 18.18
N GLY A 73 7.99 -1.97 17.32
CA GLY A 73 8.26 -2.96 16.27
C GLY A 73 7.05 -3.72 15.76
N VAL A 74 7.18 -5.04 15.63
CA VAL A 74 6.11 -5.97 15.24
C VAL A 74 5.98 -7.09 16.27
N HIS A 75 4.81 -7.72 16.31
CA HIS A 75 4.48 -8.72 17.31
C HIS A 75 5.41 -9.95 17.30
N GLN A 76 5.75 -10.43 16.10
CA GLN A 76 6.62 -11.59 15.90
C GLN A 76 7.32 -11.50 14.55
N ASP A 77 8.42 -12.25 14.41
CA ASP A 77 9.18 -12.29 13.17
C ASP A 77 8.42 -13.06 12.08
N LEU A 78 8.79 -12.80 10.82
CA LEU A 78 8.24 -13.51 9.67
C LEU A 78 8.93 -14.87 9.50
N PRO A 79 8.15 -15.95 9.33
CA PRO A 79 8.72 -17.23 8.91
C PRO A 79 9.45 -17.07 7.57
N PRO A 80 10.65 -17.66 7.39
CA PRO A 80 11.40 -17.57 6.13
C PRO A 80 10.58 -17.98 4.90
N GLN A 81 9.78 -19.04 5.02
CA GLN A 81 8.90 -19.50 3.94
C GLN A 81 7.86 -18.45 3.55
N LEU A 82 7.35 -17.66 4.50
CA LEU A 82 6.40 -16.59 4.20
C LEU A 82 7.04 -15.47 3.37
N ILE A 83 8.28 -15.13 3.65
CA ILE A 83 9.03 -14.13 2.87
C ILE A 83 9.19 -14.59 1.41
N GLU A 84 9.51 -15.87 1.20
CA GLU A 84 9.63 -16.46 -0.14
C GLU A 84 8.26 -16.51 -0.86
N ASP A 85 7.20 -16.85 -0.16
CA ASP A 85 5.85 -16.90 -0.74
C ASP A 85 5.37 -15.51 -1.18
N ILE A 86 5.65 -14.47 -0.38
CA ILE A 86 5.35 -13.07 -0.76
C ILE A 86 6.18 -12.66 -1.99
N TRP A 87 7.46 -13.02 -2.04
CA TRP A 87 8.33 -12.77 -3.20
C TRP A 87 7.76 -13.41 -4.47
N ASN A 88 7.40 -14.67 -4.38
CA ASN A 88 6.87 -15.44 -5.52
C ASN A 88 5.49 -14.95 -5.98
N TRP A 89 4.72 -14.31 -5.10
CA TRP A 89 3.44 -13.70 -5.43
C TRP A 89 3.60 -12.40 -6.24
N CYS A 90 4.69 -11.65 -6.07
CA CYS A 90 4.85 -10.31 -6.65
C CYS A 90 4.74 -10.29 -8.18
N ASP A 91 5.45 -11.16 -8.90
CA ASP A 91 5.47 -11.15 -10.37
C ASP A 91 4.17 -11.62 -11.01
N PRO A 92 3.51 -12.70 -10.54
CA PRO A 92 2.17 -13.06 -11.00
C PRO A 92 1.15 -11.94 -10.79
N PHE A 93 1.23 -11.20 -9.69
CA PHE A 93 0.30 -10.10 -9.42
C PHE A 93 0.43 -8.95 -10.43
N LEU A 94 1.62 -8.64 -10.92
CA LEU A 94 1.80 -7.61 -11.96
C LEU A 94 1.01 -7.95 -13.24
N LYS A 95 0.90 -9.24 -13.60
CA LYS A 95 0.06 -9.69 -14.72
C LYS A 95 -1.43 -9.46 -14.46
N VAL A 96 -1.88 -9.65 -13.22
CA VAL A 96 -3.27 -9.33 -12.86
C VAL A 96 -3.56 -7.84 -13.00
N CYS A 97 -2.60 -6.97 -12.67
CA CYS A 97 -2.72 -5.52 -12.93
C CYS A 97 -2.85 -5.24 -14.44
N ASP A 98 -2.05 -5.91 -15.27
CA ASP A 98 -2.11 -5.77 -16.73
C ASP A 98 -3.45 -6.27 -17.30
N ASP A 99 -3.97 -7.39 -16.80
CA ASP A 99 -5.27 -7.94 -17.19
C ASP A 99 -6.43 -7.01 -16.80
N LEU A 100 -6.37 -6.40 -15.61
CA LEU A 100 -7.36 -5.40 -15.18
C LEU A 100 -7.31 -4.15 -16.08
N GLU A 101 -6.13 -3.68 -16.44
CA GLU A 101 -5.99 -2.54 -17.36
C GLU A 101 -6.48 -2.87 -18.77
N ALA A 102 -6.14 -4.03 -19.28
CA ALA A 102 -6.60 -4.48 -20.61
C ALA A 102 -8.14 -4.52 -20.69
N LEU A 103 -8.81 -4.87 -19.59
CA LEU A 103 -10.27 -4.90 -19.52
C LEU A 103 -10.89 -3.50 -19.36
N LEU A 104 -10.28 -2.60 -18.58
CA LEU A 104 -10.90 -1.38 -18.10
C LEU A 104 -10.34 -0.11 -18.74
N THR A 105 -9.01 0.03 -18.86
CA THR A 105 -8.36 1.31 -19.18
C THR A 105 -8.82 1.89 -20.51
N ASP A 106 -8.86 1.09 -21.56
CA ASP A 106 -9.30 1.55 -22.88
C ASP A 106 -10.77 1.22 -23.21
N ASN A 107 -11.49 0.68 -22.24
CA ASN A 107 -12.89 0.38 -22.41
C ASN A 107 -13.72 1.66 -22.56
N ARG A 108 -14.44 1.78 -23.68
CA ARG A 108 -15.25 2.96 -24.00
C ARG A 108 -16.30 3.25 -22.92
N ILE A 109 -16.97 2.23 -22.41
CA ILE A 109 -18.02 2.40 -21.39
C ILE A 109 -17.38 2.88 -20.09
N PHE A 110 -16.26 2.27 -19.68
CA PHE A 110 -15.54 2.68 -18.48
C PHE A 110 -15.05 4.13 -18.56
N LYS A 111 -14.47 4.54 -19.69
CA LYS A 111 -14.05 5.94 -19.92
C LYS A 111 -15.23 6.91 -19.84
N GLN A 112 -16.35 6.61 -20.53
CA GLN A 112 -17.53 7.48 -20.50
C GLN A 112 -18.14 7.66 -19.11
N ARG A 113 -17.93 6.71 -18.20
CA ARG A 113 -18.45 6.74 -16.83
C ARG A 113 -17.48 7.35 -15.82
N ASN A 114 -16.22 7.58 -16.17
CA ASN A 114 -15.18 8.02 -15.25
C ASN A 114 -14.46 9.30 -15.68
N VAL A 115 -14.30 9.54 -17.00
CA VAL A 115 -13.64 10.75 -17.51
C VAL A 115 -14.55 11.96 -17.29
N ASP A 116 -13.98 13.03 -16.75
CA ASP A 116 -14.68 14.28 -16.39
C ASP A 116 -15.81 14.10 -15.34
N ILE A 117 -15.82 12.97 -14.64
CA ILE A 117 -16.76 12.69 -13.55
C ILE A 117 -16.08 12.87 -12.20
N GLY A 118 -16.75 13.59 -11.29
CA GLY A 118 -16.24 13.85 -9.94
C GLY A 118 -14.93 14.64 -9.95
N VAL A 119 -14.82 15.61 -10.83
CA VAL A 119 -13.66 16.48 -10.95
C VAL A 119 -13.51 17.32 -9.68
N ILE A 120 -12.31 17.31 -9.12
CA ILE A 120 -11.94 18.11 -7.95
C ILE A 120 -10.69 18.91 -8.31
N SER A 121 -10.81 20.23 -8.21
CA SER A 121 -9.66 21.11 -8.40
C SER A 121 -8.63 20.94 -7.28
N LEU A 122 -7.37 21.25 -7.55
CA LEU A 122 -6.33 21.20 -6.52
C LEU A 122 -6.63 22.17 -5.37
N GLU A 123 -7.19 23.34 -5.67
CA GLU A 123 -7.59 24.33 -4.67
C GLU A 123 -8.67 23.79 -3.73
N ASP A 124 -9.70 23.15 -4.28
CA ASP A 124 -10.76 22.55 -3.47
C ASP A 124 -10.26 21.33 -2.68
N ALA A 125 -9.37 20.53 -3.27
CA ALA A 125 -8.74 19.41 -2.58
C ALA A 125 -8.02 19.87 -1.30
N TRP A 126 -7.31 20.99 -1.35
CA TRP A 126 -6.67 21.59 -0.17
C TRP A 126 -7.68 22.16 0.82
N LYS A 127 -8.71 22.86 0.36
CA LYS A 127 -9.79 23.41 1.22
C LYS A 127 -10.52 22.32 2.01
N TRP A 128 -10.77 21.18 1.37
CA TRP A 128 -11.45 20.04 1.99
C TRP A 128 -10.52 19.12 2.79
N GLY A 129 -9.23 19.39 2.81
CA GLY A 129 -8.25 18.58 3.53
C GLY A 129 -8.06 17.19 2.93
N PHE A 130 -8.22 17.04 1.63
CA PHE A 130 -7.95 15.78 0.93
C PHE A 130 -6.46 15.41 0.97
N SER A 131 -6.19 14.12 0.90
CA SER A 131 -4.84 13.55 0.88
C SER A 131 -4.77 12.34 -0.05
N GLY A 132 -3.58 11.79 -0.22
CA GLY A 132 -3.37 10.55 -0.99
C GLY A 132 -3.75 10.70 -2.46
N VAL A 133 -4.40 9.68 -3.00
CA VAL A 133 -4.79 9.61 -4.42
C VAL A 133 -5.69 10.76 -4.85
N MET A 134 -6.53 11.30 -3.95
CA MET A 134 -7.41 12.44 -4.27
C MET A 134 -6.59 13.67 -4.66
N VAL A 135 -5.57 14.00 -3.89
CA VAL A 135 -4.69 15.17 -4.16
C VAL A 135 -3.77 14.89 -5.34
N ARG A 136 -3.22 13.68 -5.45
CA ARG A 136 -2.38 13.30 -6.59
C ARG A 136 -3.17 13.28 -7.90
N GLY A 137 -4.43 12.87 -7.88
CA GLY A 137 -5.34 12.96 -9.03
C GLY A 137 -5.54 14.39 -9.52
N SER A 138 -5.56 15.36 -8.62
CA SER A 138 -5.70 16.79 -8.93
C SER A 138 -4.38 17.49 -9.28
N GLY A 139 -3.26 16.74 -9.43
CA GLY A 139 -2.01 17.25 -9.98
C GLY A 139 -0.89 17.55 -8.96
N ALA A 140 -1.06 17.26 -7.67
CA ALA A 140 -0.01 17.47 -6.69
C ALA A 140 0.81 16.21 -6.42
N ALA A 141 2.12 16.30 -6.53
CA ALA A 141 3.09 15.24 -6.21
C ALA A 141 3.29 15.11 -4.69
N TRP A 142 2.21 14.97 -3.93
CA TRP A 142 2.29 14.91 -2.48
C TRP A 142 2.12 13.47 -1.97
N ASP A 143 3.19 12.93 -1.40
CA ASP A 143 3.23 11.62 -0.77
C ASP A 143 4.13 11.68 0.48
N LEU A 144 3.57 11.38 1.64
CA LEU A 144 4.29 11.42 2.91
C LEU A 144 5.48 10.46 2.96
N ARG A 145 5.45 9.38 2.20
CA ARG A 145 6.58 8.44 2.11
C ARG A 145 7.85 9.09 1.55
N LYS A 146 7.70 10.20 0.76
CA LYS A 146 8.82 11.00 0.24
C LYS A 146 8.92 12.38 0.87
N ALA A 147 7.80 13.05 1.15
CA ALA A 147 7.79 14.40 1.70
C ALA A 147 8.24 14.43 3.18
N GLN A 148 7.86 13.42 3.95
CA GLN A 148 8.25 13.23 5.35
C GLN A 148 8.45 11.73 5.62
N PRO A 149 9.56 11.15 5.14
CA PRO A 149 9.81 9.72 5.21
C PRO A 149 9.76 9.19 6.64
N TYR A 150 9.14 8.04 6.81
CA TYR A 150 9.08 7.31 8.06
C TYR A 150 9.55 5.87 7.84
N GLU A 151 9.93 5.18 8.92
CA GLU A 151 10.54 3.86 8.86
C GLU A 151 11.73 3.85 7.88
N CYS A 152 11.75 2.93 6.93
CA CYS A 152 12.81 2.85 5.91
C CYS A 152 12.37 3.35 4.50
N TYR A 153 11.29 4.11 4.37
CA TYR A 153 10.84 4.61 3.05
C TYR A 153 11.84 5.54 2.37
N ALA A 154 12.67 6.27 3.12
CA ALA A 154 13.71 7.12 2.54
C ALA A 154 14.72 6.36 1.65
N GLU A 155 14.86 5.05 1.87
CA GLU A 155 15.79 4.19 1.15
C GLU A 155 15.14 3.40 0.02
N MET A 156 13.81 3.54 -0.16
CA MET A 156 13.06 2.81 -1.17
C MET A 156 12.97 3.62 -2.45
N ASP A 157 13.27 2.95 -3.54
CA ASP A 157 13.13 3.51 -4.88
C ASP A 157 11.75 3.19 -5.44
N PHE A 158 10.93 4.24 -5.62
CA PHE A 158 9.60 4.17 -6.21
C PHE A 158 9.20 5.53 -6.78
N ASP A 159 8.25 5.52 -7.70
CA ASP A 159 7.71 6.72 -8.31
C ASP A 159 6.35 7.10 -7.70
N ILE A 160 6.01 8.39 -7.75
CA ILE A 160 4.71 8.90 -7.31
C ILE A 160 3.88 9.19 -8.56
N PRO A 161 2.86 8.38 -8.87
CA PRO A 161 1.97 8.66 -9.99
C PRO A 161 1.10 9.88 -9.70
N ILE A 162 0.94 10.76 -10.71
CA ILE A 162 0.22 12.02 -10.60
C ILE A 162 -0.76 12.12 -11.77
N GLY A 163 -2.02 12.47 -11.46
CA GLY A 163 -3.04 12.80 -12.43
C GLY A 163 -2.98 14.27 -12.87
N LYS A 164 -3.89 14.64 -13.73
CA LYS A 164 -4.00 16.01 -14.27
C LYS A 164 -5.41 16.60 -14.15
N ASN A 165 -6.42 15.74 -14.33
CA ASN A 165 -7.81 16.18 -14.46
C ASN A 165 -8.57 16.16 -13.14
N GLY A 166 -8.06 15.48 -12.12
CA GLY A 166 -8.73 15.36 -10.82
C GLY A 166 -10.04 14.58 -10.86
N ASP A 167 -10.25 13.74 -11.85
CA ASP A 167 -11.47 12.98 -12.08
C ASP A 167 -11.37 11.51 -11.58
N CYS A 168 -12.46 10.78 -11.71
CA CYS A 168 -12.52 9.38 -11.33
C CYS A 168 -11.56 8.51 -12.16
N TYR A 169 -11.34 8.85 -13.43
CA TYR A 169 -10.46 8.10 -14.30
C TYR A 169 -8.98 8.23 -13.88
N ASP A 170 -8.52 9.46 -13.63
CA ASP A 170 -7.16 9.71 -13.14
C ASP A 170 -6.90 8.99 -11.81
N ARG A 171 -7.87 9.02 -10.89
CA ARG A 171 -7.78 8.30 -9.61
C ARG A 171 -7.69 6.78 -9.79
N TYR A 172 -8.39 6.24 -10.78
CA TYR A 172 -8.27 4.82 -11.16
C TYR A 172 -6.85 4.50 -11.66
N CYS A 173 -6.35 5.25 -12.64
CA CYS A 173 -5.02 5.06 -13.21
C CYS A 173 -3.92 5.14 -12.13
N ILE A 174 -4.01 6.13 -11.24
CA ILE A 174 -3.07 6.29 -10.12
C ILE A 174 -3.07 5.06 -9.22
N ARG A 175 -4.25 4.53 -8.85
CA ARG A 175 -4.31 3.37 -7.97
C ARG A 175 -3.70 2.12 -8.60
N VAL A 176 -3.91 1.90 -9.89
CA VAL A 176 -3.30 0.77 -10.60
C VAL A 176 -1.78 0.91 -10.63
N GLU A 177 -1.27 2.11 -10.93
CA GLU A 177 0.17 2.34 -10.92
C GLU A 177 0.76 2.27 -9.50
N GLU A 178 0.05 2.75 -8.48
CA GLU A 178 0.49 2.61 -7.09
C GLU A 178 0.60 1.15 -6.65
N MET A 179 -0.24 0.25 -7.16
CA MET A 179 -0.08 -1.19 -6.89
C MET A 179 1.23 -1.74 -7.46
N ARG A 180 1.64 -1.30 -8.67
CA ARG A 180 2.94 -1.67 -9.25
C ARG A 180 4.11 -1.12 -8.43
N GLN A 181 4.02 0.15 -8.02
CA GLN A 181 5.04 0.77 -7.17
C GLN A 181 5.12 0.09 -5.79
N SER A 182 3.99 -0.34 -5.23
CA SER A 182 3.97 -1.12 -3.98
C SER A 182 4.69 -2.46 -4.13
N VAL A 183 4.50 -3.17 -5.23
CA VAL A 183 5.26 -4.41 -5.53
C VAL A 183 6.76 -4.12 -5.62
N ARG A 184 7.15 -3.02 -6.26
CA ARG A 184 8.56 -2.60 -6.36
C ARG A 184 9.17 -2.36 -4.98
N ILE A 185 8.44 -1.70 -4.07
CA ILE A 185 8.88 -1.50 -2.69
C ILE A 185 8.95 -2.83 -1.93
N MET A 186 7.93 -3.69 -2.07
CA MET A 186 7.90 -5.00 -1.40
C MET A 186 9.11 -5.85 -1.76
N LYS A 187 9.49 -5.90 -3.04
CA LYS A 187 10.68 -6.62 -3.50
C LYS A 187 11.95 -6.07 -2.86
N GLN A 188 12.14 -4.76 -2.83
CA GLN A 188 13.27 -4.13 -2.17
C GLN A 188 13.32 -4.44 -0.66
N CYS A 189 12.18 -4.44 0.03
CA CYS A 189 12.10 -4.83 1.43
C CYS A 189 12.55 -6.30 1.63
N ILE A 190 12.10 -7.21 0.77
CA ILE A 190 12.44 -8.62 0.87
C ILE A 190 13.93 -8.85 0.59
N GLU A 191 14.50 -8.18 -0.43
CA GLU A 191 15.94 -8.23 -0.70
C GLU A 191 16.76 -7.78 0.51
N LYS A 192 16.37 -6.66 1.14
CA LYS A 192 17.01 -6.16 2.36
C LYS A 192 16.81 -7.10 3.56
N LEU A 193 15.66 -7.75 3.69
CA LEU A 193 15.41 -8.73 4.75
C LEU A 193 16.28 -10.00 4.63
N ARG A 194 16.74 -10.35 3.42
CA ARG A 194 17.60 -11.52 3.15
C ARG A 194 19.07 -11.27 3.49
N VAL A 195 19.53 -10.02 3.51
CA VAL A 195 20.92 -9.66 3.80
C VAL A 195 21.15 -9.38 5.28
N ALA A 196 22.42 -9.32 5.70
CA ALA A 196 22.80 -9.14 7.10
C ALA A 196 22.22 -7.86 7.76
N ASP A 197 22.08 -6.77 7.01
CA ASP A 197 21.49 -5.52 7.47
C ASP A 197 20.02 -5.68 7.91
N GLY A 198 19.30 -6.61 7.30
CA GLY A 198 17.89 -6.92 7.61
C GLY A 198 17.72 -8.00 8.67
N GLN A 199 18.78 -8.44 9.34
CA GLN A 199 18.71 -9.44 10.42
C GLN A 199 18.68 -8.74 11.79
N GLY A 200 18.19 -9.43 12.82
CA GLY A 200 18.16 -8.91 14.19
C GLY A 200 16.77 -8.95 14.81
N PRO A 201 16.59 -8.24 15.92
CA PRO A 201 15.31 -8.20 16.63
C PRO A 201 14.23 -7.47 15.80
N VAL A 202 12.97 -7.84 16.03
CA VAL A 202 11.80 -7.25 15.36
C VAL A 202 11.04 -6.25 16.24
N VAL A 203 11.40 -6.19 17.52
CA VAL A 203 10.80 -5.31 18.51
C VAL A 203 11.90 -4.84 19.47
N VAL A 204 11.74 -3.64 20.01
CA VAL A 204 12.64 -3.10 21.05
C VAL A 204 12.53 -3.93 22.31
N ASP A 205 13.68 -4.24 22.92
CA ASP A 205 13.77 -4.91 24.22
C ASP A 205 13.51 -3.90 25.35
N ASP A 206 12.28 -3.47 25.49
CA ASP A 206 11.82 -2.59 26.57
C ASP A 206 10.44 -3.04 27.05
N ASN A 207 10.41 -3.59 28.26
CA ASN A 207 9.18 -4.10 28.88
C ASN A 207 8.27 -2.98 29.44
N LYS A 208 8.69 -1.72 29.43
CA LYS A 208 7.96 -0.58 29.97
C LYS A 208 7.91 0.60 29.02
N ILE A 209 7.41 0.36 27.80
CA ILE A 209 7.15 1.47 26.88
C ILE A 209 5.95 2.26 27.43
N THR A 210 6.20 3.38 28.05
CA THR A 210 5.17 4.30 28.53
C THR A 210 5.16 5.58 27.70
N PRO A 211 3.98 6.14 27.42
CA PRO A 211 3.90 7.45 26.78
C PRO A 211 4.56 8.51 27.67
N PRO A 212 5.16 9.58 27.10
CA PRO A 212 5.70 10.67 27.86
C PRO A 212 4.62 11.33 28.75
N ARG A 213 5.03 11.92 29.85
CA ARG A 213 4.10 12.65 30.72
C ARG A 213 3.48 13.83 29.99
N ARG A 214 2.25 14.19 30.38
CA ARG A 214 1.45 15.23 29.67
C ARG A 214 2.16 16.57 29.51
N GLY A 215 3.15 16.90 30.35
CA GLY A 215 3.96 18.11 30.24
C GLY A 215 5.24 17.97 29.40
N GLU A 216 5.50 16.78 28.87
CA GLU A 216 6.67 16.47 28.03
C GLU A 216 6.28 16.28 26.54
N MET A 217 4.97 16.39 26.23
CA MET A 217 4.41 16.41 24.89
C MET A 217 4.23 17.84 24.38
#